data_3db2c83e26e59dddc839f7ff805748ea
#
_entry.id   3db2c83e26e59dddc839f7ff805748ea
#
_cell.length_a   1.000
_cell.length_b   1.000
_cell.length_c   1.000
_cell.angle_alpha   90.00
_cell.angle_beta   90.00
_cell.angle_gamma   90.00
#
_symmetry.space_group_name_H-M   'P 1'
#
loop_
_entity.id
_entity.type
_entity.pdbx_description
1 polymer ?
#
loop_
_entity_poly.entity_id
_entity_poly.type
_entity_poly.pdbx_seq_one_letter_code
_entity_poly.pdbx_strand_id
1 'polypeptide(L)'
;MPPATAVAVTELARLAAQSDGVNPLSEQTLLHVDSEHHGDLHVLAYDGEPGTLDVSGLQTAENLIGYAALGPDGSAELVVTPAARRQGTGTALLRMLLDHGKDRLRLWAHGRLPGADELAAHFDLTVARELYFLRRPSAPLPEPGWPEGIDVRAFVPGQDDDAWLEVNARAFATHPEQGAWTTEDLGDRLHQPWFDPEGFFLAVDSKTGALAGFHWTKVEGDEGEVYVVGVDPSYQGTGLGKALTLHGLHHLQEVRGLPAVTLYVDGTNTAARALYEKLGFTTAALDVQYAPATV
;
A
#
# COMPACT_ATOMS: atom_id res chain seq x y z
N MET A 1 13.42 13.58 -1.57
CA MET A 1 14.53 14.01 -0.65
C MET A 1 15.89 13.85 -1.30
N PRO A 2 17.05 14.26 -0.67
CA PRO A 2 18.38 14.02 -1.27
C PRO A 2 18.62 12.52 -1.49
N PRO A 3 19.23 12.11 -2.64
CA PRO A 3 19.38 10.69 -2.98
C PRO A 3 20.10 9.83 -1.93
N ALA A 4 21.15 10.37 -1.29
CA ALA A 4 21.86 9.66 -0.22
C ALA A 4 20.97 9.39 1.01
N THR A 5 20.08 10.32 1.34
CA THR A 5 19.12 10.18 2.44
C THR A 5 18.02 9.16 2.08
N ALA A 6 17.55 9.18 0.84
CA ALA A 6 16.58 8.20 0.35
C ALA A 6 17.12 6.76 0.47
N VAL A 7 18.35 6.55 0.03
CA VAL A 7 19.05 5.26 0.18
C VAL A 7 19.14 4.84 1.66
N ALA A 8 19.46 5.77 2.57
CA ALA A 8 19.56 5.46 4.00
C ALA A 8 18.20 5.09 4.62
N VAL A 9 17.12 5.75 4.23
CA VAL A 9 15.76 5.43 4.68
C VAL A 9 15.35 4.05 4.18
N THR A 10 15.60 3.75 2.90
CA THR A 10 15.32 2.43 2.32
C THR A 10 16.10 1.32 3.02
N GLU A 11 17.39 1.54 3.32
CA GLU A 11 18.20 0.57 4.06
C GLU A 11 17.72 0.39 5.50
N LEU A 12 17.34 1.47 6.20
CA LEU A 12 16.75 1.42 7.53
C LEU A 12 15.46 0.55 7.51
N ALA A 13 14.58 0.79 6.54
CA ALA A 13 13.35 0.02 6.38
C ALA A 13 13.64 -1.47 6.11
N ARG A 14 14.61 -1.76 5.24
CA ARG A 14 15.05 -3.13 4.94
C ARG A 14 15.60 -3.88 6.17
N LEU A 15 16.41 -3.22 6.99
CA LEU A 15 16.94 -3.79 8.23
C LEU A 15 15.83 -4.07 9.25
N ALA A 16 14.87 -3.16 9.37
CA ALA A 16 13.71 -3.36 10.22
C ALA A 16 12.84 -4.52 9.71
N ALA A 17 12.57 -4.59 8.40
CA ALA A 17 11.81 -5.66 7.79
C ALA A 17 12.44 -7.05 8.01
N GLN A 18 13.77 -7.16 7.92
CA GLN A 18 14.49 -8.40 8.21
C GLN A 18 14.34 -8.85 9.67
N SER A 19 14.29 -7.90 10.61
CA SER A 19 14.11 -8.19 12.03
C SER A 19 12.67 -8.57 12.38
N ASP A 20 11.72 -7.91 11.75
CA ASP A 20 10.30 -7.94 12.14
C ASP A 20 9.46 -8.89 11.28
N GLY A 21 9.98 -9.29 10.13
CA GLY A 21 9.26 -10.10 9.14
C GLY A 21 8.16 -9.36 8.38
N VAL A 22 8.11 -8.03 8.51
CA VAL A 22 7.14 -7.16 7.82
C VAL A 22 7.80 -5.84 7.45
N ASN A 23 7.46 -5.30 6.26
CA ASN A 23 7.94 -3.98 5.85
C ASN A 23 7.32 -2.89 6.74
N PRO A 24 8.13 -2.00 7.34
CA PRO A 24 7.63 -0.95 8.22
C PRO A 24 7.07 0.27 7.48
N LEU A 25 7.33 0.40 6.19
CA LEU A 25 6.88 1.49 5.31
C LEU A 25 6.13 0.91 4.12
N SER A 26 5.05 1.57 3.73
CA SER A 26 4.27 1.23 2.56
C SER A 26 5.03 1.51 1.26
N GLU A 27 4.57 0.91 0.15
CA GLU A 27 5.08 1.22 -1.18
C GLU A 27 4.94 2.71 -1.50
N GLN A 28 3.81 3.32 -1.15
CA GLN A 28 3.57 4.76 -1.36
C GLN A 28 4.63 5.61 -0.66
N THR A 29 4.91 5.35 0.61
CA THR A 29 5.95 6.08 1.35
C THR A 29 7.33 5.88 0.72
N LEU A 30 7.67 4.67 0.28
CA LEU A 30 8.95 4.42 -0.38
C LEU A 30 9.06 5.14 -1.74
N LEU A 31 7.99 5.18 -2.54
CA LEU A 31 7.94 5.96 -3.78
C LEU A 31 8.15 7.46 -3.52
N HIS A 32 7.52 8.00 -2.46
CA HIS A 32 7.68 9.40 -2.06
C HIS A 32 9.08 9.72 -1.53
N VAL A 33 9.77 8.75 -0.91
CA VAL A 33 11.16 8.89 -0.48
C VAL A 33 12.08 9.08 -1.69
N ASP A 34 11.86 8.33 -2.76
CA ASP A 34 12.69 8.35 -3.97
C ASP A 34 12.36 9.52 -4.93
N SER A 35 11.17 10.11 -4.79
CA SER A 35 10.71 11.20 -5.66
C SER A 35 10.82 12.59 -4.99
N GLU A 36 10.71 13.65 -5.80
CA GLU A 36 10.59 15.03 -5.30
C GLU A 36 9.13 15.40 -5.02
N HIS A 37 8.39 14.55 -4.30
CA HIS A 37 7.01 14.87 -3.93
C HIS A 37 6.93 16.06 -3.00
N HIS A 38 6.24 17.08 -3.44
CA HIS A 38 6.02 18.30 -2.66
C HIS A 38 4.80 18.09 -1.75
N GLY A 39 5.03 18.14 -0.44
CA GLY A 39 3.97 18.14 0.55
C GLY A 39 4.13 17.13 1.69
N ASP A 40 4.97 16.13 1.53
CA ASP A 40 5.27 15.20 2.61
C ASP A 40 6.25 15.79 3.62
N LEU A 41 5.95 15.61 4.90
CA LEU A 41 6.90 15.89 5.97
C LEU A 41 7.74 14.63 6.21
N HIS A 42 9.05 14.74 6.04
CA HIS A 42 10.01 13.70 6.38
C HIS A 42 10.77 14.07 7.65
N VAL A 43 10.74 13.21 8.66
CA VAL A 43 11.45 13.40 9.94
C VAL A 43 12.52 12.32 10.06
N LEU A 44 13.76 12.74 10.28
CA LEU A 44 14.93 11.88 10.36
C LEU A 44 15.49 11.95 11.79
N ALA A 45 15.74 10.80 12.41
CA ALA A 45 16.41 10.70 13.69
C ALA A 45 17.78 10.05 13.52
N TYR A 46 18.81 10.74 13.99
CA TYR A 46 20.20 10.29 13.92
C TYR A 46 20.72 9.91 15.30
N ASP A 47 21.67 8.97 15.35
CA ASP A 47 22.39 8.65 16.57
C ASP A 47 23.32 9.82 16.92
N GLY A 48 23.26 10.29 18.17
CA GLY A 48 24.04 11.43 18.66
C GLY A 48 23.38 12.14 19.86
N GLU A 49 24.12 13.04 20.51
CA GLU A 49 23.57 13.83 21.63
C GLU A 49 22.45 14.78 21.16
N PRO A 50 21.32 14.84 21.89
CA PRO A 50 20.25 15.78 21.59
C PRO A 50 20.77 17.24 21.64
N GLY A 51 20.64 17.96 20.52
CA GLY A 51 21.00 19.38 20.46
C GLY A 51 22.28 19.71 19.67
N THR A 52 23.01 18.76 19.17
CA THR A 52 24.04 18.99 18.16
C THR A 52 23.38 19.16 16.78
N LEU A 53 22.99 20.40 16.45
CA LEU A 53 22.75 20.78 15.07
C LEU A 53 24.11 20.80 14.38
N ASP A 54 24.46 19.71 13.70
CA ASP A 54 25.61 19.73 12.81
C ASP A 54 25.23 20.56 11.56
N VAL A 55 25.59 21.85 11.59
CA VAL A 55 25.43 22.78 10.47
C VAL A 55 26.42 22.50 9.33
N SER A 56 27.28 21.49 9.45
CA SER A 56 28.28 21.13 8.44
C SER A 56 27.72 20.34 7.24
N GLY A 57 26.43 19.93 7.27
CA GLY A 57 25.78 19.20 6.19
C GLY A 57 26.27 17.76 6.00
N LEU A 58 27.04 17.22 6.93
CA LEU A 58 27.58 15.87 6.97
C LEU A 58 26.82 14.96 7.94
N GLN A 59 25.48 15.02 7.92
CA GLN A 59 24.70 13.93 8.48
C GLN A 59 24.83 12.73 7.51
N THR A 60 25.75 11.85 7.81
CA THR A 60 26.00 10.67 6.98
C THR A 60 24.85 9.68 7.16
N ALA A 61 24.46 9.03 6.06
CA ALA A 61 23.47 7.97 6.06
C ALA A 61 23.73 6.86 7.10
N GLU A 62 24.97 6.73 7.54
CA GLU A 62 25.47 5.71 8.47
C GLU A 62 24.92 5.83 9.90
N ASN A 63 24.41 7.01 10.31
CA ASN A 63 23.92 7.26 11.66
C ASN A 63 22.40 7.43 11.72
N LEU A 64 21.67 7.13 10.66
CA LEU A 64 20.21 7.18 10.66
C LEU A 64 19.65 6.04 11.51
N ILE A 65 18.97 6.37 12.63
CA ILE A 65 18.37 5.38 13.54
C ILE A 65 16.85 5.34 13.51
N GLY A 66 16.23 6.34 12.88
CA GLY A 66 14.78 6.40 12.77
C GLY A 66 14.31 7.33 11.66
N TYR A 67 13.14 7.03 11.13
CA TYR A 67 12.48 7.80 10.10
C TYR A 67 10.99 7.87 10.37
N ALA A 68 10.36 8.99 10.02
CA ALA A 68 8.91 9.10 9.97
C ALA A 68 8.49 9.96 8.77
N ALA A 69 7.35 9.61 8.20
CA ALA A 69 6.69 10.33 7.13
C ALA A 69 5.28 10.75 7.54
N LEU A 70 4.83 11.91 7.06
CA LEU A 70 3.46 12.39 7.18
C LEU A 70 3.03 13.01 5.85
N GLY A 71 2.08 12.38 5.20
CA GLY A 71 1.48 12.87 3.97
C GLY A 71 0.50 14.02 4.19
N PRO A 72 0.16 14.76 3.12
CA PRO A 72 -0.77 15.89 3.19
C PRO A 72 -2.19 15.47 3.58
N ASP A 73 -2.57 14.21 3.35
CA ASP A 73 -3.83 13.59 3.76
C ASP A 73 -3.87 13.21 5.25
N GLY A 74 -2.74 13.28 5.95
CA GLY A 74 -2.57 12.88 7.34
C GLY A 74 -2.10 11.44 7.54
N SER A 75 -1.93 10.67 6.47
CA SER A 75 -1.34 9.32 6.52
C SER A 75 0.11 9.42 7.00
N ALA A 76 0.49 8.57 7.93
CA ALA A 76 1.82 8.63 8.54
C ALA A 76 2.35 7.23 8.82
N GLU A 77 3.66 7.12 8.76
CA GLU A 77 4.41 5.91 9.09
C GLU A 77 5.68 6.27 9.85
N LEU A 78 6.18 5.36 10.66
CA LEU A 78 7.47 5.53 11.32
C LEU A 78 8.20 4.20 11.48
N VAL A 79 9.50 4.28 11.44
CA VAL A 79 10.39 3.14 11.68
C VAL A 79 11.59 3.54 12.54
N VAL A 80 12.00 2.65 13.43
CA VAL A 80 13.22 2.78 14.22
C VAL A 80 14.05 1.51 14.02
N THR A 81 15.34 1.70 13.73
CA THR A 81 16.28 0.57 13.59
C THR A 81 16.19 -0.34 14.84
N PRO A 82 16.20 -1.67 14.69
CA PRO A 82 16.05 -2.58 15.82
C PRO A 82 17.01 -2.29 16.99
N ALA A 83 18.25 -1.93 16.68
CA ALA A 83 19.27 -1.62 17.68
C ALA A 83 19.00 -0.35 18.52
N ALA A 84 18.23 0.62 18.02
CA ALA A 84 17.91 1.87 18.68
C ALA A 84 16.49 1.91 19.28
N ARG A 85 15.79 0.78 19.30
CA ARG A 85 14.45 0.68 19.89
C ARG A 85 14.50 0.77 21.43
N ARG A 86 13.38 1.15 22.05
CA ARG A 86 13.19 1.29 23.49
C ARG A 86 14.09 2.35 24.16
N GLN A 87 14.62 3.28 23.36
CA GLN A 87 15.48 4.40 23.79
C GLN A 87 14.80 5.78 23.60
N GLY A 88 13.50 5.80 23.28
CA GLY A 88 12.72 7.04 23.14
C GLY A 88 12.62 7.58 21.71
N THR A 89 13.38 7.05 20.73
CA THR A 89 13.37 7.52 19.33
C THR A 89 11.98 7.49 18.72
N GLY A 90 11.25 6.36 18.84
CA GLY A 90 9.89 6.25 18.34
C GLY A 90 8.91 7.23 18.98
N THR A 91 9.06 7.47 20.29
CA THR A 91 8.28 8.47 21.04
C THR A 91 8.54 9.90 20.52
N ALA A 92 9.79 10.22 20.22
CA ALA A 92 10.15 11.54 19.68
C ALA A 92 9.59 11.73 18.26
N LEU A 93 9.72 10.72 17.38
CA LEU A 93 9.17 10.73 16.02
C LEU A 93 7.65 10.88 16.04
N LEU A 94 6.93 10.08 16.84
CA LEU A 94 5.48 10.18 16.92
C LEU A 94 5.00 11.52 17.47
N ARG A 95 5.73 12.11 18.43
CA ARG A 95 5.41 13.47 18.91
C ARG A 95 5.50 14.49 17.77
N MET A 96 6.55 14.42 16.94
CA MET A 96 6.69 15.31 15.78
C MET A 96 5.52 15.11 14.77
N LEU A 97 5.12 13.85 14.51
CA LEU A 97 3.97 13.56 13.64
C LEU A 97 2.67 14.14 14.23
N LEU A 98 2.45 14.02 15.53
CA LEU A 98 1.25 14.57 16.21
C LEU A 98 1.23 16.10 16.19
N ASP A 99 2.36 16.75 16.42
CA ASP A 99 2.45 18.22 16.38
C ASP A 99 2.08 18.79 15.00
N HIS A 100 2.39 18.07 13.92
CA HIS A 100 2.11 18.50 12.53
C HIS A 100 0.77 17.98 12.02
N GLY A 101 0.45 16.69 12.24
CA GLY A 101 -0.77 16.04 11.76
C GLY A 101 -2.01 16.38 12.56
N LYS A 102 -1.85 16.61 13.88
CA LYS A 102 -2.94 16.90 14.83
C LYS A 102 -4.08 15.86 14.71
N ASP A 103 -5.31 16.31 14.66
CA ASP A 103 -6.51 15.45 14.56
C ASP A 103 -6.60 14.68 13.21
N ARG A 104 -5.83 15.09 12.21
CA ARG A 104 -5.78 14.41 10.90
C ARG A 104 -4.82 13.24 10.88
N LEU A 105 -3.97 13.06 11.90
CA LEU A 105 -2.98 11.98 11.92
C LEU A 105 -3.66 10.62 11.76
N ARG A 106 -3.14 9.83 10.85
CA ARG A 106 -3.51 8.44 10.56
C ARG A 106 -2.24 7.61 10.49
N LEU A 107 -1.82 7.08 11.64
CA LEU A 107 -0.56 6.37 11.79
C LEU A 107 -0.72 4.89 11.46
N TRP A 108 -0.07 4.42 10.42
CA TRP A 108 -0.04 3.01 10.08
C TRP A 108 1.01 2.24 10.88
N ALA A 109 0.66 1.03 11.26
CA ALA A 109 1.53 0.04 11.87
C ALA A 109 1.35 -1.30 11.14
N HIS A 110 2.32 -1.62 10.30
CA HIS A 110 2.32 -2.84 9.49
C HIS A 110 2.63 -4.06 10.37
N GLY A 111 1.85 -5.15 10.19
CA GLY A 111 1.95 -6.38 10.96
C GLY A 111 1.49 -6.27 12.42
N ARG A 112 0.97 -5.12 12.87
CA ARG A 112 0.51 -4.87 14.24
C ARG A 112 1.46 -5.40 15.31
N LEU A 113 2.72 -4.98 15.24
CA LEU A 113 3.75 -5.40 16.18
C LEU A 113 3.46 -4.86 17.61
N PRO A 114 3.78 -5.60 18.68
CA PRO A 114 3.47 -5.19 20.06
C PRO A 114 3.99 -3.81 20.44
N GLY A 115 5.16 -3.41 19.94
CA GLY A 115 5.73 -2.08 20.16
C GLY A 115 4.91 -0.94 19.56
N ALA A 116 4.16 -1.19 18.48
CA ALA A 116 3.26 -0.22 17.87
C ALA A 116 2.02 0.01 18.74
N ASP A 117 1.38 -1.07 19.25
CA ASP A 117 0.25 -0.98 20.19
C ASP A 117 0.65 -0.21 21.45
N GLU A 118 1.84 -0.49 22.02
CA GLU A 118 2.35 0.22 23.22
C GLU A 118 2.58 1.70 22.96
N LEU A 119 3.17 2.03 21.80
CA LEU A 119 3.46 3.41 21.43
C LEU A 119 2.16 4.19 21.17
N ALA A 120 1.21 3.60 20.45
CA ALA A 120 -0.10 4.19 20.20
C ALA A 120 -0.85 4.46 21.50
N ALA A 121 -0.89 3.50 22.43
CA ALA A 121 -1.53 3.64 23.72
C ALA A 121 -0.89 4.74 24.59
N HIS A 122 0.44 4.94 24.51
CA HIS A 122 1.15 6.02 25.23
C HIS A 122 0.71 7.43 24.80
N PHE A 123 0.19 7.57 23.58
CA PHE A 123 -0.32 8.83 23.02
C PHE A 123 -1.84 8.88 22.89
N ASP A 124 -2.56 7.98 23.59
CA ASP A 124 -4.03 7.89 23.55
C ASP A 124 -4.61 7.74 22.12
N LEU A 125 -3.82 7.11 21.23
CA LEU A 125 -4.30 6.77 19.90
C LEU A 125 -5.13 5.48 19.94
N THR A 126 -6.18 5.44 19.12
CA THR A 126 -7.09 4.28 19.00
C THR A 126 -7.05 3.72 17.58
N VAL A 127 -7.35 2.42 17.44
CA VAL A 127 -7.46 1.79 16.12
C VAL A 127 -8.63 2.40 15.35
N ALA A 128 -8.33 3.00 14.21
CA ALA A 128 -9.30 3.61 13.30
C ALA A 128 -9.63 2.71 12.10
N ARG A 129 -8.66 1.95 11.59
CA ARG A 129 -8.82 1.01 10.47
C ARG A 129 -8.00 -0.24 10.69
N GLU A 130 -8.46 -1.32 10.07
CA GLU A 130 -7.74 -2.59 9.95
C GLU A 130 -7.60 -2.95 8.47
N LEU A 131 -6.40 -3.30 8.04
CA LEU A 131 -6.10 -3.75 6.69
C LEU A 131 -5.54 -5.18 6.77
N TYR A 132 -6.28 -6.12 6.21
CA TYR A 132 -5.92 -7.53 6.24
C TYR A 132 -4.98 -7.86 5.07
N PHE A 133 -3.82 -8.39 5.38
CA PHE A 133 -2.95 -9.02 4.39
C PHE A 133 -3.34 -10.49 4.28
N LEU A 134 -3.87 -10.85 3.12
CA LEU A 134 -4.33 -12.21 2.85
C LEU A 134 -3.35 -12.92 1.92
N ARG A 135 -3.18 -14.22 2.12
CA ARG A 135 -2.33 -15.08 1.29
C ARG A 135 -3.06 -16.35 0.89
N ARG A 136 -2.87 -16.76 -0.35
CA ARG A 136 -3.39 -17.98 -0.92
C ARG A 136 -2.26 -18.76 -1.58
N PRO A 137 -2.01 -20.04 -1.20
CA PRO A 137 -1.11 -20.90 -1.98
C PRO A 137 -1.75 -21.22 -3.34
N SER A 138 -0.93 -21.49 -4.35
CA SER A 138 -1.42 -21.92 -5.65
C SER A 138 -2.26 -23.19 -5.49
N ALA A 139 -3.48 -23.17 -6.01
CA ALA A 139 -4.43 -24.28 -5.96
C ALA A 139 -5.42 -24.14 -7.12
N PRO A 140 -6.12 -25.21 -7.54
CA PRO A 140 -7.11 -25.14 -8.61
C PRO A 140 -8.12 -24.01 -8.42
N LEU A 141 -8.45 -23.33 -9.52
CA LEU A 141 -9.42 -22.23 -9.57
C LEU A 141 -10.57 -22.58 -10.50
N PRO A 142 -11.79 -22.13 -10.22
CA PRO A 142 -12.87 -22.19 -11.21
C PRO A 142 -12.60 -21.19 -12.34
N GLU A 143 -13.12 -21.48 -13.53
CA GLU A 143 -13.07 -20.56 -14.66
C GLU A 143 -13.77 -19.23 -14.36
N PRO A 144 -13.28 -18.11 -14.90
CA PRO A 144 -13.96 -16.83 -14.82
C PRO A 144 -15.32 -16.86 -15.54
N GLY A 145 -16.39 -16.64 -14.79
CA GLY A 145 -17.73 -16.50 -15.37
C GLY A 145 -17.98 -15.04 -15.75
N TRP A 146 -17.70 -14.69 -17.01
CA TRP A 146 -17.85 -13.31 -17.50
C TRP A 146 -19.33 -12.94 -17.70
N PRO A 147 -19.75 -11.72 -17.28
CA PRO A 147 -21.05 -11.18 -17.68
C PRO A 147 -21.14 -11.02 -19.20
N GLU A 148 -22.35 -11.15 -19.75
CA GLU A 148 -22.58 -10.97 -21.18
C GLU A 148 -22.21 -9.55 -21.65
N GLY A 149 -21.49 -9.46 -22.76
CA GLY A 149 -21.09 -8.20 -23.37
C GLY A 149 -19.86 -7.56 -22.72
N ILE A 150 -19.09 -8.30 -21.94
CA ILE A 150 -17.80 -7.86 -21.41
C ILE A 150 -16.67 -8.51 -22.19
N ASP A 151 -15.82 -7.67 -22.76
CA ASP A 151 -14.54 -8.05 -23.37
C ASP A 151 -13.39 -7.70 -22.41
N VAL A 152 -12.35 -8.53 -22.41
CA VAL A 152 -11.16 -8.31 -21.56
C VAL A 152 -9.93 -8.12 -22.43
N ARG A 153 -9.15 -7.09 -22.11
CA ARG A 153 -7.88 -6.80 -22.78
C ARG A 153 -6.84 -6.27 -21.79
N ALA A 154 -5.58 -6.27 -22.21
CA ALA A 154 -4.52 -5.62 -21.46
C ALA A 154 -4.66 -4.08 -21.48
N PHE A 155 -4.15 -3.46 -20.43
CA PHE A 155 -3.98 -2.01 -20.33
C PHE A 155 -2.87 -1.52 -21.26
N VAL A 156 -3.09 -0.38 -21.90
CA VAL A 156 -2.10 0.26 -22.79
C VAL A 156 -1.69 1.60 -22.18
N PRO A 157 -0.46 1.70 -21.63
CA PRO A 157 0.03 2.95 -21.05
C PRO A 157 -0.05 4.13 -22.05
N GLY A 158 -0.45 5.30 -21.55
CA GLY A 158 -0.64 6.50 -22.35
C GLY A 158 -1.91 6.55 -23.19
N GLN A 159 -2.62 5.41 -23.34
CA GLN A 159 -3.91 5.34 -24.02
C GLN A 159 -5.07 5.19 -23.02
N ASP A 160 -4.89 4.37 -21.99
CA ASP A 160 -5.94 4.00 -21.06
C ASP A 160 -5.87 4.74 -19.72
N ASP A 161 -4.84 5.55 -19.51
CA ASP A 161 -4.53 6.18 -18.22
C ASP A 161 -5.70 6.98 -17.66
N ASP A 162 -6.26 7.92 -18.44
CA ASP A 162 -7.35 8.77 -17.98
C ASP A 162 -8.64 7.96 -17.71
N ALA A 163 -8.99 7.04 -18.62
CA ALA A 163 -10.16 6.20 -18.46
C ALA A 163 -10.05 5.28 -17.22
N TRP A 164 -8.86 4.76 -16.96
CA TRP A 164 -8.60 3.96 -15.79
C TRP A 164 -8.68 4.77 -14.51
N LEU A 165 -8.04 5.96 -14.44
CA LEU A 165 -8.11 6.86 -13.29
C LEU A 165 -9.55 7.24 -12.95
N GLU A 166 -10.38 7.54 -13.95
CA GLU A 166 -11.79 7.83 -13.74
C GLU A 166 -12.56 6.66 -13.13
N VAL A 167 -12.35 5.44 -13.64
CA VAL A 167 -13.02 4.24 -13.09
C VAL A 167 -12.48 3.90 -11.71
N ASN A 168 -11.18 4.02 -11.49
CA ASN A 168 -10.55 3.85 -10.18
C ASN A 168 -11.17 4.79 -9.14
N ALA A 169 -11.28 6.08 -9.46
CA ALA A 169 -11.89 7.07 -8.58
C ALA A 169 -13.36 6.72 -8.23
N ARG A 170 -14.15 6.23 -9.20
CA ARG A 170 -15.54 5.82 -8.95
C ARG A 170 -15.64 4.52 -8.16
N ALA A 171 -14.80 3.52 -8.50
CA ALA A 171 -14.80 2.21 -7.83
C ALA A 171 -14.37 2.34 -6.36
N PHE A 172 -13.48 3.27 -6.06
CA PHE A 172 -12.92 3.53 -4.72
C PHE A 172 -13.34 4.87 -4.12
N ALA A 173 -14.50 5.40 -4.48
CA ALA A 173 -14.99 6.72 -4.03
C ALA A 173 -15.06 6.87 -2.50
N THR A 174 -15.20 5.76 -1.76
CA THR A 174 -15.22 5.74 -0.29
C THR A 174 -13.88 5.34 0.33
N HIS A 175 -12.90 4.97 -0.50
CA HIS A 175 -11.56 4.59 -0.02
C HIS A 175 -10.69 5.85 0.10
N PRO A 176 -10.09 6.13 1.25
CA PRO A 176 -9.39 7.39 1.50
C PRO A 176 -8.15 7.62 0.62
N GLU A 177 -7.52 6.57 0.16
CA GLU A 177 -6.24 6.62 -0.59
C GLU A 177 -6.44 6.23 -2.06
N GLN A 178 -6.93 5.01 -2.33
CA GLN A 178 -6.98 4.41 -3.67
C GLN A 178 -7.78 5.24 -4.68
N GLY A 179 -8.91 5.81 -4.27
CA GLY A 179 -9.77 6.61 -5.14
C GLY A 179 -9.23 8.00 -5.49
N ALA A 180 -8.17 8.43 -4.81
CA ALA A 180 -7.57 9.75 -4.97
C ALA A 180 -6.32 9.76 -5.88
N TRP A 181 -5.95 8.61 -6.49
CA TRP A 181 -4.76 8.53 -7.33
C TRP A 181 -4.81 9.52 -8.49
N THR A 182 -3.69 10.20 -8.68
CA THR A 182 -3.43 11.15 -9.75
C THR A 182 -2.71 10.50 -10.94
N THR A 183 -2.52 11.24 -12.02
CA THR A 183 -1.68 10.82 -13.15
C THR A 183 -0.23 10.60 -12.71
N GLU A 184 0.25 11.35 -11.72
CA GLU A 184 1.60 11.18 -11.17
C GLU A 184 1.70 9.87 -10.40
N ASP A 185 0.74 9.55 -9.51
CA ASP A 185 0.69 8.28 -8.78
C ASP A 185 0.63 7.06 -9.70
N LEU A 186 -0.14 7.15 -10.78
CA LEU A 186 -0.18 6.12 -11.82
C LEU A 186 1.19 6.02 -12.53
N GLY A 187 1.74 7.16 -12.95
CA GLY A 187 3.02 7.23 -13.64
C GLY A 187 4.16 6.63 -12.84
N ASP A 188 4.25 6.92 -11.55
CA ASP A 188 5.27 6.37 -10.65
C ASP A 188 5.24 4.83 -10.64
N ARG A 189 4.06 4.23 -10.68
CA ARG A 189 3.88 2.78 -10.68
C ARG A 189 4.14 2.14 -12.04
N LEU A 190 3.75 2.81 -13.12
CA LEU A 190 4.05 2.33 -14.48
C LEU A 190 5.55 2.32 -14.79
N HIS A 191 6.36 3.08 -14.06
CA HIS A 191 7.82 3.10 -14.19
C HIS A 191 8.53 2.11 -13.25
N GLN A 192 7.79 1.39 -12.39
CA GLN A 192 8.42 0.41 -11.50
C GLN A 192 8.90 -0.84 -12.25
N PRO A 193 10.02 -1.45 -11.81
CA PRO A 193 10.54 -2.68 -12.43
C PRO A 193 9.58 -3.86 -12.43
N TRP A 194 8.62 -3.89 -11.51
CA TRP A 194 7.61 -4.94 -11.40
C TRP A 194 6.39 -4.73 -12.34
N PHE A 195 6.27 -3.54 -12.95
CA PHE A 195 5.14 -3.27 -13.84
C PHE A 195 5.17 -4.16 -15.08
N ASP A 196 4.05 -4.84 -15.33
CA ASP A 196 3.82 -5.66 -16.50
C ASP A 196 2.43 -5.33 -17.09
N PRO A 197 2.35 -4.71 -18.29
CA PRO A 197 1.07 -4.39 -18.88
C PRO A 197 0.23 -5.63 -19.20
N GLU A 198 0.84 -6.80 -19.44
CA GLU A 198 0.12 -8.06 -19.68
C GLU A 198 -0.55 -8.60 -18.39
N GLY A 199 -0.13 -8.14 -17.23
CA GLY A 199 -0.76 -8.40 -15.93
C GLY A 199 -1.77 -7.35 -15.50
N PHE A 200 -2.06 -6.37 -16.34
CA PHE A 200 -3.02 -5.31 -16.06
C PHE A 200 -4.23 -5.40 -17.00
N PHE A 201 -5.33 -5.94 -16.51
CA PHE A 201 -6.52 -6.29 -17.30
C PHE A 201 -7.60 -5.23 -17.18
N LEU A 202 -8.20 -4.86 -18.33
CA LEU A 202 -9.35 -3.98 -18.44
C LEU A 202 -10.57 -4.79 -18.91
N ALA A 203 -11.68 -4.69 -18.20
CA ALA A 203 -12.98 -5.22 -18.62
C ALA A 203 -13.78 -4.10 -19.27
N VAL A 204 -14.08 -4.25 -20.55
CA VAL A 204 -14.73 -3.24 -21.40
C VAL A 204 -16.10 -3.73 -21.84
N ASP A 205 -17.10 -2.88 -21.70
CA ASP A 205 -18.44 -3.14 -22.25
C ASP A 205 -18.38 -3.07 -23.78
N SER A 206 -18.61 -4.20 -24.44
CA SER A 206 -18.48 -4.34 -25.91
C SER A 206 -19.48 -3.50 -26.70
N LYS A 207 -20.59 -3.06 -26.09
CA LYS A 207 -21.63 -2.25 -26.73
C LYS A 207 -21.32 -0.77 -26.67
N THR A 208 -20.77 -0.31 -25.55
CA THR A 208 -20.55 1.11 -25.29
C THR A 208 -19.08 1.54 -25.40
N GLY A 209 -18.17 0.59 -25.31
CA GLY A 209 -16.73 0.85 -25.19
C GLY A 209 -16.32 1.37 -23.80
N ALA A 210 -17.25 1.45 -22.85
CA ALA A 210 -16.95 1.94 -21.50
C ALA A 210 -16.12 0.94 -20.70
N LEU A 211 -15.18 1.44 -19.90
CA LEU A 211 -14.44 0.62 -18.95
C LEU A 211 -15.35 0.27 -17.76
N ALA A 212 -15.65 -1.03 -17.62
CA ALA A 212 -16.55 -1.57 -16.61
C ALA A 212 -15.84 -1.97 -15.31
N GLY A 213 -14.54 -2.25 -15.40
CA GLY A 213 -13.72 -2.65 -14.27
C GLY A 213 -12.33 -3.06 -14.71
N PHE A 214 -11.49 -3.37 -13.75
CA PHE A 214 -10.09 -3.71 -14.01
C PHE A 214 -9.52 -4.64 -12.94
N HIS A 215 -8.42 -5.31 -13.29
CA HIS A 215 -7.56 -6.03 -12.33
C HIS A 215 -6.10 -5.79 -12.71
N TRP A 216 -5.36 -5.15 -11.86
CA TRP A 216 -3.92 -4.96 -11.95
C TRP A 216 -3.23 -5.96 -11.04
N THR A 217 -2.36 -6.80 -11.58
CA THR A 217 -1.53 -7.74 -10.83
C THR A 217 -0.12 -7.19 -10.65
N LYS A 218 0.54 -7.56 -9.57
CA LYS A 218 1.93 -7.23 -9.31
C LYS A 218 2.72 -8.51 -9.06
N VAL A 219 3.97 -8.56 -9.53
CA VAL A 219 4.87 -9.69 -9.28
C VAL A 219 6.20 -9.18 -8.78
N GLU A 220 6.56 -9.57 -7.56
CA GLU A 220 7.87 -9.29 -6.98
C GLU A 220 8.50 -10.60 -6.48
N GLY A 221 9.64 -10.96 -7.03
CA GLY A 221 10.29 -12.24 -6.72
C GLY A 221 9.43 -13.42 -7.13
N ASP A 222 9.07 -14.28 -6.19
CA ASP A 222 8.25 -15.47 -6.35
C ASP A 222 6.82 -15.33 -5.78
N GLU A 223 6.42 -14.11 -5.41
CA GLU A 223 5.07 -13.82 -4.95
C GLU A 223 4.30 -12.95 -5.96
N GLY A 224 3.04 -13.32 -6.19
CA GLY A 224 2.07 -12.55 -6.96
C GLY A 224 1.13 -11.79 -6.04
N GLU A 225 0.66 -10.64 -6.48
CA GLU A 225 -0.29 -9.83 -5.74
C GLU A 225 -1.49 -9.44 -6.61
N VAL A 226 -2.70 -9.56 -6.04
CA VAL A 226 -3.87 -8.82 -6.53
C VAL A 226 -3.66 -7.38 -6.09
N TYR A 227 -2.94 -6.59 -6.93
CA TYR A 227 -2.50 -5.26 -6.57
C TYR A 227 -3.66 -4.27 -6.45
N VAL A 228 -4.46 -4.16 -7.50
CA VAL A 228 -5.73 -3.40 -7.46
C VAL A 228 -6.78 -4.11 -8.32
N VAL A 229 -7.96 -4.35 -7.76
CA VAL A 229 -9.12 -4.82 -8.51
C VAL A 229 -10.32 -3.92 -8.22
N GLY A 230 -10.91 -3.34 -9.26
CA GLY A 230 -12.02 -2.40 -9.15
C GLY A 230 -13.11 -2.67 -10.17
N VAL A 231 -14.36 -2.38 -9.78
CA VAL A 231 -15.53 -2.47 -10.64
C VAL A 231 -16.29 -1.15 -10.56
N ASP A 232 -16.55 -0.55 -11.71
CA ASP A 232 -17.37 0.66 -11.79
C ASP A 232 -18.72 0.40 -11.10
N PRO A 233 -19.24 1.33 -10.27
CA PRO A 233 -20.51 1.17 -9.56
C PRO A 233 -21.68 0.73 -10.45
N SER A 234 -21.72 1.13 -11.71
CA SER A 234 -22.77 0.77 -12.66
C SER A 234 -22.75 -0.71 -13.10
N TYR A 235 -21.63 -1.40 -12.89
CA TYR A 235 -21.44 -2.83 -13.21
C TYR A 235 -21.34 -3.72 -11.96
N GLN A 236 -21.50 -3.16 -10.76
CA GLN A 236 -21.49 -3.96 -9.52
C GLN A 236 -22.71 -4.89 -9.44
N GLY A 237 -22.58 -6.00 -8.72
CA GLY A 237 -23.65 -6.99 -8.58
C GLY A 237 -23.84 -7.93 -9.78
N THR A 238 -23.11 -7.74 -10.89
CA THR A 238 -23.18 -8.57 -12.10
C THR A 238 -22.28 -9.82 -12.07
N GLY A 239 -21.42 -9.96 -11.05
CA GLY A 239 -20.39 -10.99 -10.97
C GLY A 239 -19.05 -10.60 -11.58
N LEU A 240 -18.94 -9.38 -12.16
CA LEU A 240 -17.71 -8.91 -12.82
C LEU A 240 -16.50 -8.89 -11.88
N GLY A 241 -16.64 -8.45 -10.64
CA GLY A 241 -15.55 -8.43 -9.68
C GLY A 241 -14.96 -9.81 -9.40
N LYS A 242 -15.81 -10.84 -9.29
CA LYS A 242 -15.36 -12.24 -9.16
C LYS A 242 -14.65 -12.72 -10.43
N ALA A 243 -15.17 -12.40 -11.59
CA ALA A 243 -14.57 -12.81 -12.88
C ALA A 243 -13.18 -12.17 -13.05
N LEU A 244 -13.04 -10.87 -12.79
CA LEU A 244 -11.78 -10.14 -12.81
C LEU A 244 -10.77 -10.72 -11.81
N THR A 245 -11.20 -10.98 -10.57
CA THR A 245 -10.33 -11.59 -9.56
C THR A 245 -9.81 -12.95 -10.02
N LEU A 246 -10.70 -13.83 -10.52
CA LEU A 246 -10.31 -15.14 -11.04
C LEU A 246 -9.34 -15.03 -12.22
N HIS A 247 -9.61 -14.12 -13.15
CA HIS A 247 -8.74 -13.91 -14.32
C HIS A 247 -7.31 -13.55 -13.92
N GLY A 248 -7.13 -12.59 -13.00
CA GLY A 248 -5.79 -12.25 -12.49
C GLY A 248 -5.15 -13.38 -11.68
N LEU A 249 -5.94 -14.15 -10.91
CA LEU A 249 -5.41 -15.32 -10.21
C LEU A 249 -4.92 -16.40 -11.16
N HIS A 250 -5.64 -16.67 -12.28
CA HIS A 250 -5.17 -17.58 -13.33
C HIS A 250 -3.87 -17.05 -13.96
N HIS A 251 -3.83 -15.75 -14.28
CA HIS A 251 -2.60 -15.16 -14.81
C HIS A 251 -1.40 -15.37 -13.85
N LEU A 252 -1.55 -15.02 -12.57
CA LEU A 252 -0.47 -15.16 -11.59
C LEU A 252 -0.03 -16.62 -11.40
N GLN A 253 -0.96 -17.57 -11.31
CA GLN A 253 -0.64 -18.96 -11.02
C GLN A 253 -0.24 -19.78 -12.26
N GLU A 254 -0.93 -19.61 -13.38
CA GLU A 254 -0.76 -20.49 -14.56
C GLU A 254 0.18 -19.87 -15.59
N VAL A 255 0.08 -18.54 -15.84
CA VAL A 255 0.93 -17.86 -16.80
C VAL A 255 2.27 -17.51 -16.19
N ARG A 256 2.27 -16.95 -14.95
CA ARG A 256 3.49 -16.56 -14.24
C ARG A 256 4.08 -17.70 -13.40
N GLY A 257 3.33 -18.77 -13.15
CA GLY A 257 3.78 -19.96 -12.42
C GLY A 257 4.06 -19.75 -10.94
N LEU A 258 3.40 -18.76 -10.30
CA LEU A 258 3.71 -18.35 -8.94
C LEU A 258 3.11 -19.32 -7.90
N PRO A 259 3.86 -19.65 -6.84
CA PRO A 259 3.44 -20.62 -5.82
C PRO A 259 2.39 -20.06 -4.85
N ALA A 260 2.27 -18.74 -4.76
CA ALA A 260 1.31 -18.07 -3.90
C ALA A 260 0.88 -16.73 -4.46
N VAL A 261 -0.28 -16.28 -4.02
CA VAL A 261 -0.83 -14.95 -4.34
C VAL A 261 -1.26 -14.28 -3.04
N THR A 262 -0.96 -12.99 -2.94
CA THR A 262 -1.28 -12.13 -1.81
C THR A 262 -2.24 -11.00 -2.23
N LEU A 263 -2.85 -10.36 -1.25
CA LEU A 263 -3.61 -9.13 -1.44
C LEU A 263 -3.81 -8.40 -0.11
N TYR A 264 -4.11 -7.12 -0.20
CA TYR A 264 -4.61 -6.32 0.90
C TYR A 264 -6.11 -6.06 0.78
N VAL A 265 -6.83 -6.10 1.90
CA VAL A 265 -8.27 -5.79 1.93
C VAL A 265 -8.66 -5.09 3.22
N ASP A 266 -9.41 -4.01 3.12
CA ASP A 266 -9.93 -3.27 4.27
C ASP A 266 -10.88 -4.14 5.10
N GLY A 267 -10.77 -4.04 6.42
CA GLY A 267 -11.59 -4.81 7.36
C GLY A 267 -13.09 -4.58 7.21
N THR A 268 -13.48 -3.38 6.77
CA THR A 268 -14.87 -3.01 6.52
C THR A 268 -15.43 -3.56 5.21
N ASN A 269 -14.57 -3.96 4.25
CA ASN A 269 -14.99 -4.55 2.98
C ASN A 269 -15.36 -6.03 3.13
N THR A 270 -16.46 -6.28 3.84
CA THR A 270 -16.92 -7.64 4.15
C THR A 270 -17.26 -8.46 2.91
N ALA A 271 -17.72 -7.81 1.85
CA ALA A 271 -18.06 -8.49 0.58
C ALA A 271 -16.82 -9.03 -0.13
N ALA A 272 -15.76 -8.23 -0.24
CA ALA A 272 -14.49 -8.66 -0.82
C ALA A 272 -13.83 -9.73 0.04
N ARG A 273 -13.80 -9.57 1.36
CA ARG A 273 -13.26 -10.57 2.29
C ARG A 273 -13.96 -11.92 2.13
N ALA A 274 -15.30 -11.94 2.07
CA ALA A 274 -16.06 -13.17 1.86
C ALA A 274 -15.78 -13.81 0.48
N LEU A 275 -15.50 -13.02 -0.57
CA LEU A 275 -15.08 -13.53 -1.87
C LEU A 275 -13.70 -14.18 -1.77
N TYR A 276 -12.72 -13.49 -1.19
CA TYR A 276 -11.36 -13.99 -1.08
C TYR A 276 -11.26 -15.25 -0.21
N GLU A 277 -12.02 -15.32 0.89
CA GLU A 277 -12.11 -16.52 1.71
C GLU A 277 -12.64 -17.73 0.90
N LYS A 278 -13.70 -17.54 0.10
CA LYS A 278 -14.22 -18.58 -0.80
C LYS A 278 -13.24 -18.99 -1.89
N LEU A 279 -12.33 -18.11 -2.27
CA LEU A 279 -11.25 -18.39 -3.20
C LEU A 279 -10.01 -19.01 -2.53
N GLY A 280 -10.05 -19.28 -1.22
CA GLY A 280 -9.01 -19.97 -0.47
C GLY A 280 -7.92 -19.05 0.10
N PHE A 281 -8.15 -17.76 0.17
CA PHE A 281 -7.26 -16.84 0.90
C PHE A 281 -7.46 -16.98 2.40
N THR A 282 -6.35 -16.88 3.13
CA THR A 282 -6.32 -16.85 4.60
C THR A 282 -5.55 -15.61 5.08
N THR A 283 -5.86 -15.13 6.27
CA THR A 283 -5.15 -13.99 6.86
C THR A 283 -3.72 -14.39 7.21
N ALA A 284 -2.74 -13.69 6.64
CA ALA A 284 -1.32 -13.86 6.91
C ALA A 284 -0.78 -12.79 7.87
N ALA A 285 -1.27 -11.54 7.76
CA ALA A 285 -0.94 -10.44 8.67
C ALA A 285 -2.11 -9.45 8.78
N LEU A 286 -2.00 -8.55 9.73
CA LEU A 286 -2.97 -7.48 9.97
C LEU A 286 -2.20 -6.17 10.15
N ASP A 287 -2.47 -5.19 9.31
CA ASP A 287 -2.01 -3.82 9.50
C ASP A 287 -3.10 -3.02 10.19
N VAL A 288 -2.71 -2.10 11.04
CA VAL A 288 -3.65 -1.23 11.74
C VAL A 288 -3.28 0.23 11.54
N GLN A 289 -4.29 1.05 11.41
CA GLN A 289 -4.15 2.49 11.39
C GLN A 289 -4.67 3.05 12.71
N TYR A 290 -3.83 3.80 13.40
CA TYR A 290 -4.19 4.50 14.63
C TYR A 290 -4.53 5.96 14.34
N ALA A 291 -5.48 6.51 15.10
CA ALA A 291 -5.86 7.91 15.04
C ALA A 291 -6.06 8.46 16.46
N PRO A 292 -5.92 9.78 16.65
CA PRO A 292 -6.38 10.43 17.87
C PRO A 292 -7.84 10.09 18.15
N ALA A 293 -8.16 9.85 19.43
CA ALA A 293 -9.55 9.61 19.83
C ALA A 293 -10.41 10.83 19.44
N THR A 294 -11.51 10.60 18.72
CA THR A 294 -12.46 11.66 18.40
C THR A 294 -13.16 12.07 19.69
N VAL A 295 -13.02 13.33 20.09
CA VAL A 295 -13.69 13.91 21.27
C VAL A 295 -15.16 14.14 21.00
#